data_113344d6cb1f45394ee15b9ab9fce201
#
_entry.id   113344d6cb1f45394ee15b9ab9fce201
#
_cell.length_a   1.000
_cell.length_b   1.000
_cell.length_c   1.000
_cell.angle_alpha   90.00
_cell.angle_beta   90.00
_cell.angle_gamma   90.00
#
_symmetry.space_group_name_H-M   'P 1'
#
loop_
_entity.id
_entity.type
_entity.pdbx_description
1 polymer ?
#
loop_
_entity_poly.entity_id
_entity_poly.type
_entity_poly.pdbx_seq_one_letter_code
_entity_poly.pdbx_strand_id
1 'polypeptide(L)'
;MRKMVAGLAVLGSVLTACATGDGGDRGDRGDGGAKPAGMSWAYDEILDEGSLSDVLVNGADDVWAVGTVPDSTDPSAGASPGEVSGASSSDGFLLHRDGTRWQRQPMPAVLGDSVHQARLDGLGSGGLLLTAAVQDTTTSRTAHWDGKEWAALPKLPDGGRVTEMKAFAADDIWVLATLSGFRHWDGTRWSAVALPDGVTVTTLDGVASDDLWAAGFRSTGDGTDGHEMQQPAAVHWDGKAWRQTDMPEYRFPDPVPAEPSASIARVLAVAADDIRAYGTHSFNHGEGVDEPEQEAVRLRWDGSRWSKVADAEGDCAGRVPEARDGDRGLFLDDDRYVTADGACTKIARPRLPDGDGVRADSRQVLRLSAREPVPGTGQVLGVGSVQVNQGGDQTTKAVVVSLKR
;
A
#
# COMPACT_ATOMS: atom_id res chain seq x y z
N MET A 1 -28.13 -35.38 40.88
CA MET A 1 -29.44 -35.89 40.34
C MET A 1 -29.28 -35.95 38.81
N ARG A 2 -29.40 -37.19 38.34
CA ARG A 2 -29.36 -37.56 36.90
C ARG A 2 -30.59 -37.03 36.17
N LYS A 3 -30.48 -36.61 34.94
CA LYS A 3 -31.42 -36.94 33.84
C LYS A 3 -30.70 -36.87 32.50
N MET A 4 -30.50 -38.07 31.92
CA MET A 4 -30.29 -38.35 30.52
C MET A 4 -31.62 -38.15 29.78
N VAL A 5 -31.57 -37.65 28.53
CA VAL A 5 -32.55 -37.97 27.51
C VAL A 5 -31.82 -38.24 26.21
N ALA A 6 -32.19 -39.37 25.62
CA ALA A 6 -31.66 -39.99 24.40
C ALA A 6 -32.25 -39.39 23.11
N GLY A 7 -31.55 -39.42 22.10
CA GLY A 7 -31.42 -39.88 20.76
C GLY A 7 -32.70 -40.02 19.88
N LEU A 8 -32.56 -39.56 18.62
CA LEU A 8 -33.24 -40.23 17.50
C LEU A 8 -32.41 -40.00 16.23
N ALA A 9 -31.93 -41.11 15.69
CA ALA A 9 -31.37 -41.20 14.34
C ALA A 9 -32.49 -41.50 13.37
N VAL A 10 -32.52 -40.81 12.21
CA VAL A 10 -33.38 -41.20 11.09
C VAL A 10 -32.47 -41.53 9.90
N LEU A 11 -32.44 -42.82 9.58
CA LEU A 11 -31.95 -43.38 8.31
C LEU A 11 -33.01 -43.18 7.22
N GLY A 12 -32.65 -42.57 6.11
CA GLY A 12 -33.44 -42.46 4.91
C GLY A 12 -32.76 -43.16 3.76
N SER A 13 -33.43 -44.18 3.21
CA SER A 13 -32.95 -45.15 2.25
C SER A 13 -32.76 -44.61 0.84
N VAL A 14 -31.75 -45.14 0.16
CA VAL A 14 -31.44 -45.01 -1.28
C VAL A 14 -32.44 -45.81 -2.08
N LEU A 15 -33.02 -45.25 -3.13
CA LEU A 15 -33.69 -45.94 -4.20
C LEU A 15 -33.01 -45.65 -5.53
N THR A 16 -32.34 -46.65 -6.05
CA THR A 16 -31.79 -46.72 -7.39
C THR A 16 -32.90 -47.13 -8.37
N ALA A 17 -33.12 -46.36 -9.42
CA ALA A 17 -33.92 -46.76 -10.56
C ALA A 17 -33.10 -46.57 -11.84
N CYS A 18 -32.74 -47.69 -12.47
CA CYS A 18 -32.27 -47.73 -13.87
C CYS A 18 -33.50 -47.70 -14.81
N ALA A 19 -33.45 -46.77 -15.78
CA ALA A 19 -34.30 -46.86 -16.97
C ALA A 19 -33.45 -46.52 -18.20
N THR A 20 -33.32 -47.50 -19.09
CA THR A 20 -32.83 -47.41 -20.46
C THR A 20 -33.91 -46.85 -21.37
N GLY A 21 -33.52 -45.91 -22.29
CA GLY A 21 -34.45 -45.38 -23.31
C GLY A 21 -33.80 -44.34 -24.20
N ASP A 22 -33.32 -44.79 -25.27
CA ASP A 22 -33.28 -44.37 -26.69
C ASP A 22 -33.40 -42.88 -27.09
N GLY A 23 -32.54 -42.55 -28.04
CA GLY A 23 -32.25 -41.45 -28.92
C GLY A 23 -33.21 -40.27 -29.10
N GLY A 24 -32.63 -39.09 -29.05
CA GLY A 24 -33.28 -37.84 -29.47
C GLY A 24 -32.36 -36.65 -29.36
N ASP A 25 -31.73 -36.33 -30.48
CA ASP A 25 -31.01 -35.10 -30.75
C ASP A 25 -31.83 -33.85 -30.35
N ARG A 26 -31.45 -33.12 -29.32
CA ARG A 26 -31.96 -31.78 -29.00
C ARG A 26 -30.87 -30.93 -28.34
N GLY A 27 -30.47 -29.97 -29.13
CA GLY A 27 -29.81 -28.68 -28.78
C GLY A 27 -29.31 -28.49 -27.36
N ASP A 28 -28.02 -28.41 -27.26
CA ASP A 28 -27.24 -27.90 -26.13
C ASP A 28 -27.77 -26.52 -25.72
N ARG A 29 -28.67 -26.48 -24.75
CA ARG A 29 -28.97 -25.28 -23.96
C ARG A 29 -27.94 -25.29 -22.84
N GLY A 30 -26.79 -24.66 -23.12
CA GLY A 30 -25.80 -24.36 -22.11
C GLY A 30 -26.47 -23.77 -20.88
N ASP A 31 -26.40 -24.56 -19.81
CA ASP A 31 -26.70 -24.10 -18.46
C ASP A 31 -25.70 -22.99 -18.14
N GLY A 32 -26.13 -21.74 -18.34
CA GLY A 32 -25.40 -20.55 -18.02
C GLY A 32 -25.33 -20.37 -16.50
N GLY A 33 -24.67 -21.29 -15.83
CA GLY A 33 -24.21 -21.08 -14.45
C GLY A 33 -23.41 -19.80 -14.43
N ALA A 34 -23.93 -18.74 -13.80
CA ALA A 34 -23.24 -17.48 -13.64
C ALA A 34 -21.85 -17.77 -13.02
N LYS A 35 -20.79 -17.56 -13.82
CA LYS A 35 -19.43 -17.61 -13.32
C LYS A 35 -19.39 -16.70 -12.10
N PRO A 36 -18.85 -17.14 -10.94
CA PRO A 36 -18.82 -16.29 -9.76
C PRO A 36 -18.24 -14.94 -10.18
N ALA A 37 -18.92 -13.87 -9.82
CA ALA A 37 -18.49 -12.52 -10.15
C ALA A 37 -17.10 -12.34 -9.55
N GLY A 38 -16.08 -12.23 -10.41
CA GLY A 38 -14.71 -12.01 -9.96
C GLY A 38 -14.56 -10.63 -9.33
N MET A 39 -13.50 -10.40 -8.56
CA MET A 39 -13.20 -9.08 -8.00
C MET A 39 -13.03 -8.04 -9.11
N SER A 40 -13.59 -6.86 -8.91
CA SER A 40 -13.49 -5.74 -9.85
C SER A 40 -13.51 -4.40 -9.12
N TRP A 41 -12.79 -3.41 -9.66
CA TRP A 41 -12.95 -2.03 -9.25
C TRP A 41 -14.17 -1.40 -9.91
N ALA A 42 -14.82 -0.46 -9.23
CA ALA A 42 -15.86 0.41 -9.77
C ALA A 42 -15.57 1.85 -9.39
N TYR A 43 -15.80 2.79 -10.30
CA TYR A 43 -15.61 4.21 -9.99
C TYR A 43 -16.69 4.71 -9.02
N ASP A 44 -16.26 5.37 -7.96
CA ASP A 44 -17.11 6.10 -7.02
C ASP A 44 -17.07 7.61 -7.31
N GLU A 45 -15.89 8.13 -7.75
CA GLU A 45 -15.70 9.53 -8.15
C GLU A 45 -14.69 9.61 -9.29
N ILE A 46 -14.90 10.53 -10.21
CA ILE A 46 -14.01 10.83 -11.33
C ILE A 46 -13.87 12.34 -11.43
N LEU A 47 -12.65 12.85 -11.29
CA LEU A 47 -12.34 14.26 -11.49
C LEU A 47 -11.83 14.48 -12.91
N ASP A 48 -11.99 15.70 -13.42
CA ASP A 48 -11.62 16.03 -14.79
C ASP A 48 -10.12 15.91 -15.05
N GLU A 49 -9.30 16.19 -14.02
CA GLU A 49 -7.83 16.16 -14.13
C GLU A 49 -7.16 15.79 -12.79
N GLY A 50 -5.87 15.48 -12.84
CA GLY A 50 -5.02 15.25 -11.69
C GLY A 50 -4.84 13.78 -11.31
N SER A 51 -4.25 13.57 -10.14
CA SER A 51 -4.11 12.26 -9.51
C SER A 51 -4.25 12.36 -8.00
N LEU A 52 -4.79 11.31 -7.38
CA LEU A 52 -4.81 11.15 -5.93
C LEU A 52 -3.62 10.31 -5.48
N SER A 53 -2.94 10.73 -4.42
CA SER A 53 -1.74 10.07 -3.90
C SER A 53 -2.01 9.19 -2.70
N ASP A 54 -3.00 9.55 -1.87
CA ASP A 54 -3.29 8.81 -0.64
C ASP A 54 -4.75 8.94 -0.21
N VAL A 55 -5.21 7.99 0.62
CA VAL A 55 -6.57 7.93 1.17
C VAL A 55 -6.53 7.53 2.63
N LEU A 56 -7.36 8.15 3.44
CA LEU A 56 -7.61 7.81 4.84
C LEU A 56 -9.10 7.59 5.08
N VAL A 57 -9.45 6.45 5.65
CA VAL A 57 -10.83 6.07 5.96
C VAL A 57 -11.03 6.07 7.48
N ASN A 58 -11.54 7.15 8.04
CA ASN A 58 -11.92 7.22 9.45
C ASN A 58 -13.22 6.44 9.73
N GLY A 59 -14.08 6.33 8.73
CA GLY A 59 -15.34 5.61 8.79
C GLY A 59 -16.06 5.62 7.44
N ALA A 60 -17.22 4.96 7.36
CA ALA A 60 -17.98 4.88 6.11
C ALA A 60 -18.39 6.25 5.56
N ASP A 61 -18.63 7.21 6.45
CA ASP A 61 -19.10 8.56 6.13
C ASP A 61 -18.04 9.65 6.27
N ASP A 62 -16.81 9.28 6.66
CA ASP A 62 -15.68 10.20 6.82
C ASP A 62 -14.44 9.64 6.15
N VAL A 63 -14.24 10.04 4.90
CA VAL A 63 -13.10 9.61 4.07
C VAL A 63 -12.39 10.82 3.49
N TRP A 64 -11.09 10.83 3.64
CA TRP A 64 -10.21 11.85 3.11
C TRP A 64 -9.31 11.28 2.03
N ALA A 65 -9.09 12.03 0.96
CA ALA A 65 -8.07 11.73 -0.02
C ALA A 65 -7.29 13.00 -0.35
N VAL A 66 -6.03 12.83 -0.72
CA VAL A 66 -5.16 13.93 -1.10
C VAL A 66 -4.59 13.69 -2.49
N GLY A 67 -4.42 14.75 -3.26
CA GLY A 67 -3.91 14.68 -4.61
C GLY A 67 -3.39 16.00 -5.15
N THR A 68 -3.00 15.97 -6.41
CA THR A 68 -2.47 17.12 -7.14
C THR A 68 -3.08 17.22 -8.53
N VAL A 69 -3.18 18.44 -9.04
CA VAL A 69 -3.42 18.72 -10.47
C VAL A 69 -2.18 19.38 -11.05
N PRO A 70 -1.87 19.18 -12.33
CA PRO A 70 -0.83 19.96 -12.99
C PRO A 70 -1.17 21.45 -12.95
N ASP A 71 -0.19 22.29 -12.68
CA ASP A 71 -0.39 23.74 -12.78
C ASP A 71 -0.59 24.11 -14.28
N SER A 72 -1.77 24.63 -14.59
CA SER A 72 -2.13 25.04 -15.94
C SER A 72 -1.32 26.25 -16.43
N THR A 73 -0.57 26.91 -15.53
CA THR A 73 0.30 28.04 -15.87
C THR A 73 1.73 27.64 -16.16
N ASP A 74 2.12 26.38 -15.93
CA ASP A 74 3.46 25.87 -16.22
C ASP A 74 3.62 25.56 -17.71
N PRO A 75 4.42 26.33 -18.47
CA PRO A 75 4.64 26.10 -19.90
C PRO A 75 5.36 24.78 -20.20
N SER A 76 5.94 24.09 -19.18
CA SER A 76 6.58 22.78 -19.33
C SER A 76 5.60 21.61 -19.26
N ALA A 77 4.34 21.81 -18.89
CA ALA A 77 3.30 20.78 -18.82
C ALA A 77 2.98 20.11 -20.18
N GLY A 78 3.51 20.63 -21.29
CA GLY A 78 3.40 20.08 -22.64
C GLY A 78 4.69 19.55 -23.24
N ALA A 79 5.78 19.40 -22.50
CA ALA A 79 7.07 18.95 -23.02
C ALA A 79 7.06 17.47 -23.42
N SER A 80 7.67 17.19 -24.58
CA SER A 80 7.78 15.83 -25.16
C SER A 80 8.57 14.86 -24.28
N PRO A 81 8.30 13.53 -24.38
CA PRO A 81 9.05 12.52 -23.64
C PRO A 81 10.52 12.52 -24.07
N GLY A 82 11.41 12.97 -23.21
CA GLY A 82 12.86 12.98 -23.47
C GLY A 82 13.61 14.14 -22.84
N GLU A 83 12.95 15.21 -22.44
CA GLU A 83 13.57 16.24 -21.62
C GLU A 83 13.33 15.93 -20.14
N VAL A 84 14.41 15.95 -19.36
CA VAL A 84 14.34 15.91 -17.89
C VAL A 84 13.81 17.28 -17.46
N SER A 85 12.50 17.46 -17.58
CA SER A 85 11.81 18.67 -17.14
C SER A 85 11.98 18.81 -15.63
N GLY A 86 12.38 19.99 -15.19
CA GLY A 86 12.26 20.38 -13.80
C GLY A 86 10.84 20.06 -13.30
N ALA A 87 10.72 19.69 -12.03
CA ALA A 87 9.44 19.29 -11.45
C ALA A 87 8.36 20.29 -11.83
N SER A 88 7.36 19.85 -12.61
CA SER A 88 6.20 20.67 -12.93
C SER A 88 5.54 21.11 -11.64
N SER A 89 5.25 22.39 -11.50
CA SER A 89 4.46 22.87 -10.37
C SER A 89 3.10 22.17 -10.40
N SER A 90 2.61 21.75 -9.25
CA SER A 90 1.31 21.09 -9.14
C SER A 90 0.56 21.62 -7.93
N ASP A 91 -0.71 21.97 -8.15
CA ASP A 91 -1.59 22.40 -7.07
C ASP A 91 -2.11 21.20 -6.29
N GLY A 92 -1.81 21.15 -5.00
CA GLY A 92 -2.36 20.16 -4.10
C GLY A 92 -3.83 20.45 -3.76
N PHE A 93 -4.61 19.40 -3.54
CA PHE A 93 -5.98 19.49 -3.07
C PHE A 93 -6.35 18.32 -2.18
N LEU A 94 -7.40 18.51 -1.39
CA LEU A 94 -8.05 17.46 -0.62
C LEU A 94 -9.39 17.11 -1.23
N LEU A 95 -9.78 15.84 -1.13
CA LEU A 95 -11.16 15.39 -1.26
C LEU A 95 -11.63 14.92 0.10
N HIS A 96 -12.78 15.36 0.52
CA HIS A 96 -13.45 14.89 1.73
C HIS A 96 -14.84 14.35 1.38
N ARG A 97 -15.13 13.13 1.80
CA ARG A 97 -16.46 12.57 1.76
C ARG A 97 -17.09 12.71 3.15
N ASP A 98 -18.09 13.58 3.23
CA ASP A 98 -18.96 13.76 4.39
C ASP A 98 -20.31 13.11 4.07
N GLY A 99 -20.51 11.89 4.59
CA GLY A 99 -21.66 11.06 4.23
C GLY A 99 -21.56 10.48 2.82
N THR A 100 -22.30 11.04 1.83
CA THR A 100 -22.43 10.43 0.50
C THR A 100 -21.75 11.20 -0.63
N ARG A 101 -21.23 12.38 -0.37
CA ARG A 101 -20.70 13.27 -1.41
C ARG A 101 -19.24 13.58 -1.19
N TRP A 102 -18.48 13.50 -2.27
CA TRP A 102 -17.12 13.99 -2.32
C TRP A 102 -17.13 15.51 -2.53
N GLN A 103 -16.32 16.21 -1.75
CA GLN A 103 -16.14 17.65 -1.82
C GLN A 103 -14.65 17.97 -1.93
N ARG A 104 -14.29 18.71 -2.97
CA ARG A 104 -12.92 19.20 -3.14
C ARG A 104 -12.68 20.38 -2.21
N GLN A 105 -11.55 20.35 -1.52
CA GLN A 105 -11.09 21.40 -0.62
C GLN A 105 -9.66 21.81 -1.00
N PRO A 106 -9.29 23.07 -0.79
CA PRO A 106 -7.90 23.50 -0.98
C PRO A 106 -7.00 22.84 0.06
N MET A 107 -5.71 22.75 -0.26
CA MET A 107 -4.70 22.36 0.73
C MET A 107 -4.72 23.33 1.91
N PRO A 108 -4.47 22.84 3.13
CA PRO A 108 -4.39 23.71 4.30
C PRO A 108 -3.30 24.77 4.15
N ALA A 109 -3.67 26.04 4.32
CA ALA A 109 -2.75 27.17 4.17
C ALA A 109 -1.53 27.08 5.10
N VAL A 110 -1.64 26.35 6.22
CA VAL A 110 -0.54 26.10 7.16
C VAL A 110 0.60 25.26 6.56
N LEU A 111 0.34 24.52 5.46
CA LEU A 111 1.38 23.79 4.69
C LEU A 111 2.08 24.70 3.68
N GLY A 112 1.51 25.88 3.36
CA GLY A 112 2.01 26.78 2.32
C GLY A 112 1.68 26.29 0.91
N ASP A 113 2.16 27.03 -0.06
CA ASP A 113 1.94 26.74 -1.48
C ASP A 113 2.93 25.68 -1.98
N SER A 114 2.64 25.10 -3.13
CA SER A 114 3.54 24.19 -3.86
C SER A 114 3.99 22.96 -3.05
N VAL A 115 3.03 22.18 -2.59
CA VAL A 115 3.29 20.89 -1.92
C VAL A 115 2.94 19.72 -2.86
N HIS A 116 3.74 18.65 -2.77
CA HIS A 116 3.54 17.42 -3.54
C HIS A 116 3.84 16.18 -2.70
N GLN A 117 3.60 14.99 -3.24
CA GLN A 117 3.81 13.72 -2.53
C GLN A 117 3.18 13.72 -1.13
N ALA A 118 1.94 14.20 -1.07
CA ALA A 118 1.22 14.30 0.18
C ALA A 118 0.71 12.92 0.63
N ARG A 119 0.73 12.70 1.95
CA ARG A 119 0.26 11.49 2.62
C ARG A 119 -0.64 11.83 3.79
N LEU A 120 -1.56 10.92 4.07
CA LEU A 120 -2.51 11.00 5.18
C LEU A 120 -2.22 9.90 6.20
N ASP A 121 -2.45 10.16 7.48
CA ASP A 121 -2.48 9.14 8.53
C ASP A 121 -3.52 9.50 9.58
N GLY A 122 -4.17 8.48 10.18
CA GLY A 122 -5.23 8.69 11.16
C GLY A 122 -4.67 8.93 12.55
N LEU A 123 -5.24 9.91 13.27
CA LEU A 123 -4.91 10.20 14.67
C LEU A 123 -5.86 9.54 15.67
N GLY A 124 -6.74 8.64 15.19
CA GLY A 124 -7.87 8.19 16.00
C GLY A 124 -8.90 9.32 16.24
N SER A 125 -10.02 9.03 16.88
CA SER A 125 -11.07 9.99 17.23
C SER A 125 -11.49 10.99 16.11
N GLY A 126 -11.29 10.65 14.83
CA GLY A 126 -11.65 11.48 13.67
C GLY A 126 -10.63 12.56 13.30
N GLY A 127 -9.48 12.62 13.97
CA GLY A 127 -8.35 13.46 13.58
C GLY A 127 -7.51 12.83 12.49
N LEU A 128 -6.75 13.64 11.75
CA LEU A 128 -5.81 13.17 10.75
C LEU A 128 -4.54 14.02 10.66
N LEU A 129 -3.49 13.40 10.18
CA LEU A 129 -2.25 14.03 9.76
C LEU A 129 -2.20 14.14 8.25
N LEU A 130 -1.66 15.26 7.80
CA LEU A 130 -1.33 15.50 6.40
C LEU A 130 0.14 15.93 6.33
N THR A 131 0.96 15.10 5.71
CA THR A 131 2.37 15.40 5.46
C THR A 131 2.60 15.55 3.97
N ALA A 132 3.29 16.60 3.56
CA ALA A 132 3.59 16.86 2.16
C ALA A 132 5.03 17.34 1.98
N ALA A 133 5.66 16.92 0.89
CA ALA A 133 6.95 17.44 0.47
C ALA A 133 6.78 18.86 -0.07
N VAL A 134 7.69 19.76 0.28
CA VAL A 134 7.73 21.12 -0.25
C VAL A 134 8.53 21.11 -1.55
N GLN A 135 7.93 21.66 -2.60
CA GLN A 135 8.57 21.74 -3.92
C GLN A 135 9.93 22.44 -3.85
N ASP A 136 10.85 22.01 -4.69
CA ASP A 136 12.22 22.55 -4.80
C ASP A 136 13.04 22.51 -3.51
N THR A 137 12.61 21.71 -2.54
CA THR A 137 13.33 21.49 -1.29
C THR A 137 13.46 20.00 -0.95
N THR A 138 14.32 19.70 0.03
CA THR A 138 14.45 18.37 0.61
C THR A 138 13.65 18.24 1.91
N THR A 139 12.61 19.06 2.11
CA THR A 139 11.88 19.11 3.37
C THR A 139 10.42 18.71 3.20
N SER A 140 9.80 18.26 4.29
CA SER A 140 8.36 18.08 4.40
C SER A 140 7.76 19.05 5.42
N ARG A 141 6.46 19.33 5.25
CA ARG A 141 5.63 20.00 6.23
C ARG A 141 4.52 19.08 6.66
N THR A 142 4.17 19.12 7.92
CA THR A 142 3.11 18.30 8.50
C THR A 142 2.10 19.19 9.20
N ALA A 143 0.82 18.91 8.99
CA ALA A 143 -0.28 19.54 9.69
C ALA A 143 -1.21 18.47 10.24
N HIS A 144 -1.88 18.74 11.35
CA HIS A 144 -2.93 17.90 11.88
C HIS A 144 -4.29 18.60 11.80
N TRP A 145 -5.34 17.83 11.59
CA TRP A 145 -6.73 18.21 11.64
C TRP A 145 -7.35 17.66 12.93
N ASP A 146 -7.95 18.50 13.77
CA ASP A 146 -8.56 18.09 15.03
C ASP A 146 -10.08 17.88 14.94
N GLY A 147 -10.62 17.88 13.73
CA GLY A 147 -12.05 17.84 13.44
C GLY A 147 -12.69 19.21 13.21
N LYS A 148 -11.91 20.31 13.39
CA LYS A 148 -12.41 21.69 13.22
C LYS A 148 -11.44 22.58 12.47
N GLU A 149 -10.16 22.52 12.77
CA GLU A 149 -9.13 23.36 12.18
C GLU A 149 -7.83 22.62 11.94
N TRP A 150 -7.07 23.15 10.98
CA TRP A 150 -5.73 22.66 10.67
C TRP A 150 -4.68 23.41 11.46
N ALA A 151 -3.79 22.71 12.13
CA ALA A 151 -2.64 23.27 12.82
C ALA A 151 -1.33 22.66 12.30
N ALA A 152 -0.34 23.52 12.00
CA ALA A 152 0.96 23.04 11.57
C ALA A 152 1.72 22.41 12.73
N LEU A 153 2.37 21.27 12.50
CA LEU A 153 3.41 20.77 13.39
C LEU A 153 4.73 21.52 13.18
N PRO A 154 5.57 21.64 14.22
CA PRO A 154 6.91 22.16 14.07
C PRO A 154 7.71 21.40 13.01
N LYS A 155 8.55 22.11 12.27
CA LYS A 155 9.45 21.48 11.29
C LYS A 155 10.37 20.46 11.96
N LEU A 156 10.75 19.42 11.22
CA LEU A 156 11.81 18.51 11.66
C LEU A 156 13.11 19.29 11.91
N PRO A 157 13.84 19.04 13.01
CA PRO A 157 15.01 19.84 13.43
C PRO A 157 16.08 19.98 12.34
N ASP A 158 16.42 18.91 11.67
CA ASP A 158 17.47 18.87 10.65
C ASP A 158 16.91 18.92 9.22
N GLY A 159 15.61 19.23 9.08
CA GLY A 159 14.92 19.15 7.81
C GLY A 159 14.72 17.70 7.36
N GLY A 160 14.64 17.49 6.05
CA GLY A 160 14.46 16.17 5.45
C GLY A 160 13.03 15.93 4.99
N ARG A 161 12.93 15.05 3.98
CA ARG A 161 11.65 14.60 3.44
C ARG A 161 11.18 13.39 4.24
N VAL A 162 9.96 13.43 4.75
CA VAL A 162 9.32 12.29 5.39
C VAL A 162 9.06 11.22 4.34
N THR A 163 9.61 10.03 4.55
CA THR A 163 9.45 8.86 3.67
C THR A 163 8.45 7.86 4.22
N GLU A 164 8.41 7.71 5.55
CA GLU A 164 7.43 6.86 6.25
C GLU A 164 6.88 7.61 7.46
N MET A 165 5.62 7.35 7.77
CA MET A 165 4.92 7.95 8.90
C MET A 165 3.96 6.94 9.52
N LYS A 166 3.87 6.97 10.85
CA LYS A 166 2.86 6.26 11.62
C LYS A 166 2.43 7.11 12.79
N ALA A 167 1.14 7.38 12.88
CA ALA A 167 0.56 8.14 13.97
C ALA A 167 -0.43 7.28 14.77
N PHE A 168 -0.44 7.49 16.08
CA PHE A 168 -1.40 6.87 17.00
C PHE A 168 -2.28 7.92 17.68
N ALA A 169 -1.72 9.10 17.89
CA ALA A 169 -2.40 10.26 18.46
C ALA A 169 -1.72 11.56 17.99
N ALA A 170 -2.35 12.71 18.26
CA ALA A 170 -1.78 14.01 17.91
C ALA A 170 -0.46 14.34 18.65
N ASP A 171 -0.18 13.64 19.72
CA ASP A 171 1.03 13.70 20.55
C ASP A 171 1.88 12.43 20.48
N ASP A 172 1.59 11.54 19.54
CA ASP A 172 2.37 10.30 19.32
C ASP A 172 2.49 9.99 17.82
N ILE A 173 3.52 10.58 17.19
CA ILE A 173 3.76 10.50 15.75
C ILE A 173 5.21 10.07 15.51
N TRP A 174 5.38 9.03 14.72
CA TRP A 174 6.66 8.48 14.31
C TRP A 174 6.91 8.73 12.84
N VAL A 175 8.10 9.24 12.50
CA VAL A 175 8.48 9.48 11.10
C VAL A 175 9.89 8.99 10.82
N LEU A 176 10.08 8.48 9.62
CA LEU A 176 11.38 8.29 8.98
C LEU A 176 11.56 9.41 7.95
N ALA A 177 12.69 10.12 8.01
CA ALA A 177 12.96 11.22 7.10
C ALA A 177 14.41 11.19 6.57
N THR A 178 14.61 11.62 5.34
CA THR A 178 15.87 11.46 4.60
C THR A 178 17.09 12.04 5.27
N LEU A 179 17.02 13.22 5.86
CA LEU A 179 18.16 13.89 6.52
C LEU A 179 18.09 13.80 8.04
N SER A 180 16.88 13.84 8.59
CA SER A 180 16.66 13.82 10.04
C SER A 180 16.71 12.41 10.63
N GLY A 181 16.64 11.37 9.81
CA GLY A 181 16.54 9.99 10.27
C GLY A 181 15.21 9.71 10.96
N PHE A 182 15.24 8.85 11.99
CA PHE A 182 14.04 8.45 12.71
C PHE A 182 13.71 9.44 13.83
N ARG A 183 12.46 9.92 13.85
CA ARG A 183 11.99 10.94 14.80
C ARG A 183 10.66 10.55 15.41
N HIS A 184 10.45 10.99 16.65
CA HIS A 184 9.21 10.85 17.39
C HIS A 184 8.72 12.22 17.87
N TRP A 185 7.46 12.53 17.66
CA TRP A 185 6.74 13.69 18.16
C TRP A 185 5.96 13.30 19.42
N ASP A 186 6.22 14.00 20.52
CA ASP A 186 5.62 13.75 21.86
C ASP A 186 4.54 14.78 22.24
N GLY A 187 3.98 15.48 21.24
CA GLY A 187 3.02 16.56 21.47
C GLY A 187 3.65 17.94 21.72
N THR A 188 4.96 17.98 21.98
CA THR A 188 5.68 19.23 22.28
C THR A 188 6.90 19.44 21.40
N ARG A 189 7.63 18.38 21.06
CA ARG A 189 8.88 18.46 20.29
C ARG A 189 9.14 17.16 19.52
N TRP A 190 9.92 17.32 18.46
CA TRP A 190 10.54 16.19 17.78
C TRP A 190 11.80 15.75 18.51
N SER A 191 11.91 14.48 18.81
CA SER A 191 13.09 13.85 19.42
C SER A 191 13.73 12.87 18.46
N ALA A 192 15.06 12.83 18.42
CA ALA A 192 15.79 11.81 17.68
C ALA A 192 15.56 10.45 18.34
N VAL A 193 15.34 9.43 17.52
CA VAL A 193 15.18 8.06 17.97
C VAL A 193 16.44 7.28 17.63
N ALA A 194 17.11 6.75 18.66
CA ALA A 194 18.27 5.89 18.48
C ALA A 194 17.79 4.48 18.12
N LEU A 195 18.29 3.97 16.98
CA LEU A 195 18.14 2.58 16.58
C LEU A 195 19.36 1.78 17.03
N PRO A 196 19.23 0.44 17.15
CA PRO A 196 20.39 -0.44 17.33
C PRO A 196 21.45 -0.23 16.25
N ASP A 197 22.72 -0.34 16.61
CA ASP A 197 23.85 -0.14 15.70
C ASP A 197 23.79 -1.11 14.50
N GLY A 198 24.18 -0.59 13.35
CA GLY A 198 24.27 -1.38 12.11
C GLY A 198 22.93 -1.70 11.42
N VAL A 199 21.82 -1.19 11.92
CA VAL A 199 20.51 -1.35 11.29
C VAL A 199 20.12 -0.10 10.52
N THR A 200 19.82 -0.26 9.24
CA THR A 200 19.19 0.75 8.39
C THR A 200 17.72 0.38 8.18
N VAL A 201 16.80 1.27 8.53
CA VAL A 201 15.36 1.07 8.34
C VAL A 201 14.86 1.86 7.14
N THR A 202 13.93 1.25 6.39
CA THR A 202 13.34 1.80 5.17
C THR A 202 11.83 1.85 5.22
N THR A 203 11.21 1.14 6.17
CA THR A 203 9.75 1.03 6.31
C THR A 203 9.36 0.97 7.78
N LEU A 204 8.15 1.43 8.10
CA LEU A 204 7.60 1.54 9.45
C LEU A 204 6.12 1.18 9.43
N ASP A 205 5.68 0.37 10.38
CA ASP A 205 4.26 0.16 10.69
C ASP A 205 4.11 -0.29 12.15
N GLY A 206 2.89 -0.27 12.70
CA GLY A 206 2.62 -0.69 14.07
C GLY A 206 1.15 -0.87 14.34
N VAL A 207 0.85 -1.66 15.36
CA VAL A 207 -0.53 -1.92 15.80
C VAL A 207 -0.96 -1.03 16.97
N ALA A 208 0.00 -0.52 17.74
CA ALA A 208 -0.22 0.35 18.89
C ALA A 208 1.02 1.24 19.14
N SER A 209 0.87 2.27 19.98
CA SER A 209 1.95 3.20 20.35
C SER A 209 3.12 2.54 21.11
N ASP A 210 2.89 1.39 21.68
CA ASP A 210 3.87 0.55 22.36
C ASP A 210 4.23 -0.74 21.60
N ASP A 211 3.77 -0.85 20.35
CA ASP A 211 4.04 -1.99 19.47
C ASP A 211 4.23 -1.54 18.01
N LEU A 212 5.46 -1.01 17.74
CA LEU A 212 5.86 -0.58 16.40
C LEU A 212 6.99 -1.44 15.86
N TRP A 213 7.01 -1.55 14.55
CA TRP A 213 8.02 -2.28 13.81
C TRP A 213 8.63 -1.39 12.72
N ALA A 214 9.95 -1.36 12.68
CA ALA A 214 10.67 -0.75 11.56
C ALA A 214 11.61 -1.81 10.99
N ALA A 215 11.73 -1.86 9.66
CA ALA A 215 12.50 -2.88 8.99
C ALA A 215 13.28 -2.31 7.79
N GLY A 216 14.29 -3.04 7.35
CA GLY A 216 15.16 -2.70 6.26
C GLY A 216 16.27 -3.72 6.13
N PHE A 217 17.51 -3.32 6.40
CA PHE A 217 18.67 -4.20 6.28
C PHE A 217 19.76 -3.89 7.31
N ARG A 218 20.70 -4.81 7.46
CA ARG A 218 21.98 -4.64 8.15
C ARG A 218 23.11 -5.10 7.27
N SER A 219 24.26 -4.45 7.38
CA SER A 219 25.50 -4.85 6.69
C SER A 219 26.20 -5.98 7.45
N THR A 220 26.65 -7.01 6.76
CA THR A 220 27.25 -8.22 7.37
C THR A 220 28.61 -8.61 6.80
N GLY A 221 29.17 -7.85 5.89
CA GLY A 221 30.44 -8.11 5.22
C GLY A 221 30.48 -7.48 3.84
N ASP A 222 31.52 -7.78 3.08
CA ASP A 222 31.73 -7.20 1.77
C ASP A 222 31.50 -8.24 0.66
N GLY A 223 30.91 -7.81 -0.46
CA GLY A 223 30.88 -8.54 -1.70
C GLY A 223 32.25 -8.53 -2.41
N THR A 224 32.35 -9.20 -3.54
CA THR A 224 33.59 -9.28 -4.34
C THR A 224 34.04 -7.93 -4.92
N ASP A 225 33.15 -6.98 -5.03
CA ASP A 225 33.36 -5.60 -5.50
C ASP A 225 33.62 -4.60 -4.38
N GLY A 226 33.65 -5.07 -3.12
CA GLY A 226 33.79 -4.23 -1.92
C GLY A 226 32.49 -3.52 -1.50
N HIS A 227 31.35 -3.81 -2.13
CA HIS A 227 30.05 -3.35 -1.64
C HIS A 227 29.60 -4.18 -0.43
N GLU A 228 28.94 -3.51 0.51
CA GLU A 228 28.46 -4.16 1.72
C GLU A 228 27.39 -5.21 1.41
N MET A 229 27.56 -6.38 1.96
CA MET A 229 26.55 -7.42 1.90
C MET A 229 25.41 -7.12 2.86
N GLN A 230 24.19 -7.00 2.33
CA GLN A 230 23.01 -6.67 3.11
C GLN A 230 22.22 -7.93 3.48
N GLN A 231 21.73 -7.96 4.72
CA GLN A 231 20.81 -8.98 5.24
C GLN A 231 19.57 -8.31 5.83
N PRO A 232 18.38 -8.97 5.79
CA PRO A 232 17.18 -8.41 6.39
C PRO A 232 17.38 -8.05 7.87
N ALA A 233 16.85 -6.91 8.27
CA ALA A 233 16.85 -6.50 9.67
C ALA A 233 15.51 -5.88 10.05
N ALA A 234 15.05 -6.14 11.28
CA ALA A 234 13.91 -5.49 11.87
C ALA A 234 14.18 -5.12 13.32
N VAL A 235 13.61 -4.02 13.73
CA VAL A 235 13.60 -3.53 15.10
C VAL A 235 12.16 -3.38 15.58
N HIS A 236 11.93 -3.70 16.84
CA HIS A 236 10.65 -3.65 17.51
C HIS A 236 10.71 -2.65 18.65
N TRP A 237 9.72 -1.76 18.73
CA TRP A 237 9.49 -0.85 19.85
C TRP A 237 8.50 -1.48 20.83
N ASP A 238 8.92 -1.68 22.05
CA ASP A 238 8.13 -2.31 23.14
C ASP A 238 7.50 -1.28 24.09
N GLY A 239 7.33 -0.03 23.65
CA GLY A 239 6.89 1.09 24.48
C GLY A 239 8.00 1.74 25.30
N LYS A 240 9.25 1.21 25.26
CA LYS A 240 10.38 1.69 26.08
C LYS A 240 11.67 1.81 25.29
N ALA A 241 11.96 0.87 24.42
CA ALA A 241 13.19 0.84 23.65
C ALA A 241 13.01 0.09 22.33
N TRP A 242 13.74 0.51 21.31
CA TRP A 242 13.92 -0.22 20.07
C TRP A 242 14.88 -1.39 20.30
N ARG A 243 14.46 -2.58 19.94
CA ARG A 243 15.27 -3.81 20.03
C ARG A 243 15.33 -4.49 18.68
N GLN A 244 16.53 -4.84 18.26
CA GLN A 244 16.69 -5.69 17.08
C GLN A 244 16.13 -7.08 17.36
N THR A 245 15.45 -7.65 16.37
CA THR A 245 14.94 -9.01 16.39
C THR A 245 15.72 -9.86 15.39
N ASP A 246 15.91 -11.15 15.72
CA ASP A 246 16.67 -12.05 14.84
C ASP A 246 15.82 -12.44 13.63
N MET A 247 16.25 -12.02 12.46
CA MET A 247 15.63 -12.38 11.17
C MET A 247 16.41 -13.51 10.48
N PRO A 248 15.73 -14.39 9.71
CA PRO A 248 16.39 -15.38 8.86
C PRO A 248 17.31 -14.73 7.85
N GLU A 249 18.53 -15.24 7.72
CA GLU A 249 19.49 -14.80 6.72
C GLU A 249 19.25 -15.44 5.36
N TYR A 250 19.69 -14.74 4.32
CA TYR A 250 19.71 -15.20 2.93
C TYR A 250 21.12 -15.50 2.50
N ARG A 251 21.29 -16.61 1.77
CA ARG A 251 22.61 -17.06 1.31
C ARG A 251 22.88 -16.50 -0.07
N PHE A 252 24.07 -15.96 -0.24
CA PHE A 252 24.60 -15.59 -1.54
C PHE A 252 25.48 -16.70 -2.09
N PRO A 253 25.70 -16.78 -3.42
CA PRO A 253 26.68 -17.67 -4.02
C PRO A 253 28.11 -17.48 -3.44
N ASP A 254 28.96 -18.47 -3.60
CA ASP A 254 30.38 -18.41 -3.23
C ASP A 254 31.24 -18.52 -4.51
N PRO A 255 32.10 -17.54 -4.84
CA PRO A 255 32.33 -16.28 -4.11
C PRO A 255 31.11 -15.36 -4.12
N VAL A 256 30.96 -14.52 -3.06
CA VAL A 256 29.86 -13.57 -2.95
C VAL A 256 29.88 -12.62 -4.15
N PRO A 257 28.79 -12.50 -4.92
CA PRO A 257 28.76 -11.65 -6.11
C PRO A 257 28.78 -10.15 -5.75
N ALA A 258 28.83 -9.31 -6.78
CA ALA A 258 28.72 -7.86 -6.62
C ALA A 258 27.30 -7.45 -6.15
N GLU A 259 27.21 -6.35 -5.41
CA GLU A 259 25.97 -5.74 -4.91
C GLU A 259 25.02 -6.74 -4.19
N PRO A 260 25.51 -7.55 -3.25
CA PRO A 260 24.70 -8.57 -2.61
C PRO A 260 23.71 -7.95 -1.63
N SER A 261 22.42 -8.01 -1.93
CA SER A 261 21.37 -7.39 -1.14
C SER A 261 20.23 -8.35 -0.83
N ALA A 262 19.94 -8.54 0.45
CA ALA A 262 18.69 -9.08 0.94
C ALA A 262 18.09 -8.06 1.93
N SER A 263 17.05 -7.37 1.52
CA SER A 263 16.51 -6.22 2.27
C SER A 263 14.99 -6.24 2.34
N ILE A 264 14.44 -5.60 3.37
CA ILE A 264 12.99 -5.42 3.53
C ILE A 264 12.59 -4.07 2.92
N ALA A 265 11.63 -4.10 2.02
CA ALA A 265 11.03 -2.91 1.41
C ALA A 265 9.72 -2.50 2.08
N ARG A 266 9.01 -3.45 2.70
CA ARG A 266 7.71 -3.21 3.35
C ARG A 266 7.56 -4.07 4.60
N VAL A 267 7.13 -3.44 5.70
CA VAL A 267 6.61 -4.14 6.89
C VAL A 267 5.12 -3.84 7.01
N LEU A 268 4.33 -4.85 7.39
CA LEU A 268 2.90 -4.74 7.65
C LEU A 268 2.60 -5.35 9.01
N ALA A 269 2.19 -4.52 9.96
CA ALA A 269 1.76 -4.93 11.29
C ALA A 269 0.27 -5.28 11.26
N VAL A 270 -0.06 -6.57 11.17
CA VAL A 270 -1.45 -7.06 11.13
C VAL A 270 -2.00 -7.22 12.54
N ALA A 271 -1.22 -7.80 13.43
CA ALA A 271 -1.48 -7.98 14.87
C ALA A 271 -0.14 -8.11 15.59
N ALA A 272 -0.11 -8.03 16.90
CA ALA A 272 1.12 -8.16 17.70
C ALA A 272 1.88 -9.49 17.47
N ASP A 273 1.17 -10.54 17.07
CA ASP A 273 1.68 -11.87 16.73
C ASP A 273 1.63 -12.18 15.20
N ASP A 274 1.32 -11.19 14.38
CA ASP A 274 1.33 -11.32 12.93
C ASP A 274 1.92 -10.05 12.28
N ILE A 275 3.25 -9.97 12.24
CA ILE A 275 3.95 -8.95 11.48
C ILE A 275 4.53 -9.59 10.23
N ARG A 276 4.33 -8.97 9.08
CA ARG A 276 4.76 -9.48 7.80
C ARG A 276 5.78 -8.54 7.17
N ALA A 277 6.89 -9.09 6.70
CA ALA A 277 7.96 -8.33 6.06
C ALA A 277 8.21 -8.86 4.65
N TYR A 278 8.33 -7.93 3.71
CA TYR A 278 8.45 -8.20 2.29
C TYR A 278 9.62 -7.42 1.70
N GLY A 279 10.33 -8.05 0.78
CA GLY A 279 11.47 -7.42 0.15
C GLY A 279 12.05 -8.28 -0.97
N THR A 280 13.31 -8.01 -1.30
CA THR A 280 14.02 -8.69 -2.38
C THR A 280 15.36 -9.24 -1.89
N HIS A 281 15.77 -10.34 -2.50
CA HIS A 281 17.11 -10.90 -2.41
C HIS A 281 17.70 -10.90 -3.83
N SER A 282 18.71 -10.09 -4.05
CA SER A 282 19.28 -9.83 -5.36
C SER A 282 20.80 -9.64 -5.28
N PHE A 283 21.47 -9.80 -6.41
CA PHE A 283 22.89 -9.54 -6.59
C PHE A 283 23.21 -9.38 -8.08
N ASN A 284 24.33 -8.72 -8.39
CA ASN A 284 24.77 -8.48 -9.77
C ASN A 284 25.70 -9.59 -10.22
N HIS A 285 25.45 -10.19 -11.39
CA HIS A 285 26.27 -11.24 -11.99
C HIS A 285 27.29 -10.73 -13.00
N GLY A 286 27.29 -9.44 -13.32
CA GLY A 286 28.08 -8.84 -14.39
C GLY A 286 27.46 -9.04 -15.78
N GLU A 287 27.97 -8.28 -16.76
CA GLU A 287 27.49 -8.34 -18.14
C GLU A 287 27.73 -9.71 -18.79
N GLY A 288 26.74 -10.24 -19.46
CA GLY A 288 26.85 -11.46 -20.28
C GLY A 288 26.57 -12.78 -19.54
N VAL A 289 26.15 -12.74 -18.30
CA VAL A 289 25.65 -13.91 -17.55
C VAL A 289 24.15 -13.75 -17.37
N ASP A 290 23.38 -14.82 -17.56
CA ASP A 290 21.95 -14.82 -17.23
C ASP A 290 21.81 -14.52 -15.72
N GLU A 291 21.15 -13.40 -15.40
CA GLU A 291 20.85 -13.07 -14.01
C GLU A 291 19.85 -14.09 -13.46
N PRO A 292 20.10 -14.66 -12.27
CA PRO A 292 19.10 -15.49 -11.63
C PRO A 292 17.86 -14.64 -11.31
N GLU A 293 16.71 -15.27 -11.36
CA GLU A 293 15.47 -14.62 -10.92
C GLU A 293 15.64 -14.11 -9.49
N GLN A 294 15.20 -12.87 -9.26
CA GLN A 294 15.21 -12.27 -7.93
C GLN A 294 14.34 -13.10 -7.00
N GLU A 295 14.92 -13.58 -5.92
CA GLU A 295 14.17 -14.28 -4.88
C GLU A 295 13.39 -13.26 -4.04
N ALA A 296 12.10 -13.52 -3.79
CA ALA A 296 11.32 -12.66 -2.92
C ALA A 296 11.67 -12.92 -1.44
N VAL A 297 11.92 -11.85 -0.69
CA VAL A 297 12.03 -11.93 0.77
C VAL A 297 10.62 -11.89 1.34
N ARG A 298 10.22 -12.97 2.02
CA ARG A 298 8.91 -13.15 2.64
C ARG A 298 9.11 -13.68 4.05
N LEU A 299 8.85 -12.86 5.04
CA LEU A 299 9.06 -13.20 6.45
C LEU A 299 7.81 -12.90 7.26
N ARG A 300 7.54 -13.72 8.28
CA ARG A 300 6.45 -13.54 9.23
C ARG A 300 6.94 -13.69 10.65
N TRP A 301 6.57 -12.74 11.50
CA TRP A 301 6.68 -12.81 12.97
C TRP A 301 5.42 -13.45 13.53
N ASP A 302 5.59 -14.43 14.42
CA ASP A 302 4.50 -15.20 15.06
C ASP A 302 4.27 -14.82 16.53
N GLY A 303 4.75 -13.65 16.96
CA GLY A 303 4.76 -13.22 18.36
C GLY A 303 6.03 -13.60 19.11
N SER A 304 6.87 -14.47 18.53
CA SER A 304 8.10 -14.98 19.18
C SER A 304 9.33 -15.00 18.31
N ARG A 305 9.18 -15.25 17.00
CA ARG A 305 10.27 -15.37 16.03
C ARG A 305 9.84 -15.05 14.61
N TRP A 306 10.81 -14.65 13.81
CA TRP A 306 10.67 -14.55 12.37
C TRP A 306 10.87 -15.90 11.68
N SER A 307 10.08 -16.18 10.68
CA SER A 307 10.22 -17.36 9.83
C SER A 307 10.03 -17.00 8.36
N LYS A 308 10.73 -17.69 7.46
CA LYS A 308 10.48 -17.59 6.02
C LYS A 308 9.12 -18.20 5.69
N VAL A 309 8.35 -17.52 4.86
CA VAL A 309 7.09 -18.03 4.34
C VAL A 309 7.20 -18.19 2.83
N ALA A 310 6.41 -19.11 2.28
CA ALA A 310 6.37 -19.31 0.83
C ALA A 310 5.89 -18.04 0.11
N ASP A 311 6.43 -17.81 -1.08
CA ASP A 311 5.90 -16.77 -1.97
C ASP A 311 4.53 -17.17 -2.52
N ALA A 312 3.78 -16.18 -3.00
CA ALA A 312 2.56 -16.43 -3.73
C ALA A 312 2.88 -17.14 -5.06
N GLU A 313 1.90 -17.86 -5.59
CA GLU A 313 2.07 -18.56 -6.86
C GLU A 313 1.60 -17.73 -8.06
N GLY A 314 2.01 -18.13 -9.26
CA GLY A 314 1.57 -17.58 -10.53
C GLY A 314 1.88 -16.09 -10.69
N ASP A 315 0.92 -15.33 -11.20
CA ASP A 315 1.06 -13.88 -11.47
C ASP A 315 1.31 -13.02 -10.21
N CYS A 316 1.17 -13.57 -9.03
CA CYS A 316 1.42 -12.90 -7.75
C CYS A 316 2.83 -13.15 -7.19
N ALA A 317 3.58 -14.08 -7.79
CA ALA A 317 4.94 -14.40 -7.35
C ALA A 317 5.87 -13.18 -7.47
N GLY A 318 6.79 -13.03 -6.53
CA GLY A 318 7.81 -11.98 -6.52
C GLY A 318 7.30 -10.57 -6.18
N ARG A 319 5.98 -10.36 -6.08
CA ARG A 319 5.41 -9.01 -5.88
C ARG A 319 5.38 -8.62 -4.40
N VAL A 320 5.77 -7.39 -4.10
CA VAL A 320 5.70 -6.82 -2.75
C VAL A 320 4.28 -6.28 -2.52
N PRO A 321 3.60 -6.64 -1.41
CA PRO A 321 2.30 -6.08 -1.07
C PRO A 321 2.37 -4.56 -0.84
N GLU A 322 1.37 -3.86 -1.37
CA GLU A 322 1.23 -2.41 -1.22
C GLU A 322 0.25 -2.03 -0.12
N ALA A 323 -0.81 -2.84 0.06
CA ALA A 323 -1.84 -2.59 1.06
C ALA A 323 -2.46 -3.89 1.55
N ARG A 324 -3.05 -3.84 2.74
CA ARG A 324 -3.82 -4.95 3.32
C ARG A 324 -5.33 -4.73 3.20
N ASP A 325 -6.07 -5.82 3.13
CA ASP A 325 -7.54 -5.87 3.17
C ASP A 325 -8.00 -6.48 4.50
N GLY A 326 -7.63 -5.85 5.59
CA GLY A 326 -7.84 -6.42 6.92
C GLY A 326 -7.20 -7.81 7.05
N ASP A 327 -8.00 -8.80 7.42
CA ASP A 327 -7.63 -10.22 7.54
C ASP A 327 -7.89 -11.03 6.25
N ARG A 328 -8.49 -10.41 5.21
CA ARG A 328 -8.92 -11.13 3.99
C ARG A 328 -7.81 -11.38 3.00
N GLY A 329 -6.79 -10.51 2.96
CA GLY A 329 -5.68 -10.65 2.01
C GLY A 329 -4.88 -9.38 1.80
N LEU A 330 -4.11 -9.38 0.70
CA LEU A 330 -3.14 -8.35 0.38
C LEU A 330 -3.29 -7.89 -1.07
N PHE A 331 -3.29 -6.59 -1.29
CA PHE A 331 -3.15 -5.99 -2.61
C PHE A 331 -1.68 -5.91 -2.98
N LEU A 332 -1.32 -6.46 -4.13
CA LEU A 332 0.07 -6.46 -4.62
C LEU A 332 0.34 -5.32 -5.60
N ASP A 333 -0.69 -4.92 -6.32
CA ASP A 333 -0.70 -3.80 -7.27
C ASP A 333 -2.15 -3.46 -7.65
N ASP A 334 -2.33 -2.73 -8.75
CA ASP A 334 -3.66 -2.27 -9.20
C ASP A 334 -4.63 -3.41 -9.55
N ASP A 335 -4.12 -4.58 -9.96
CA ASP A 335 -4.96 -5.67 -10.47
C ASP A 335 -4.60 -7.07 -9.93
N ARG A 336 -3.76 -7.16 -8.89
CA ARG A 336 -3.40 -8.43 -8.25
C ARG A 336 -3.67 -8.40 -6.76
N TYR A 337 -4.22 -9.49 -6.30
CA TYR A 337 -4.63 -9.69 -4.92
C TYR A 337 -4.30 -11.12 -4.48
N VAL A 338 -3.74 -11.26 -3.30
CA VAL A 338 -3.54 -12.56 -2.64
C VAL A 338 -4.51 -12.66 -1.49
N THR A 339 -5.36 -13.69 -1.53
CA THR A 339 -6.30 -14.00 -0.45
C THR A 339 -5.57 -14.49 0.80
N ALA A 340 -6.26 -14.51 1.94
CA ALA A 340 -5.66 -14.97 3.20
C ALA A 340 -5.16 -16.43 3.16
N ASP A 341 -5.76 -17.26 2.32
CA ASP A 341 -5.35 -18.65 2.05
C ASP A 341 -4.27 -18.79 0.97
N GLY A 342 -3.75 -17.66 0.45
CA GLY A 342 -2.63 -17.61 -0.49
C GLY A 342 -3.01 -17.68 -1.97
N ALA A 343 -4.30 -17.73 -2.32
CA ALA A 343 -4.71 -17.78 -3.72
C ALA A 343 -4.50 -16.44 -4.43
N CYS A 344 -3.86 -16.47 -5.61
CA CYS A 344 -3.68 -15.31 -6.47
C CYS A 344 -4.94 -15.00 -7.27
N THR A 345 -5.44 -13.78 -7.17
CA THR A 345 -6.67 -13.34 -7.83
C THR A 345 -6.43 -12.06 -8.63
N LYS A 346 -6.97 -12.01 -9.84
CA LYS A 346 -6.96 -10.80 -10.67
C LYS A 346 -8.19 -9.95 -10.35
N ILE A 347 -7.97 -8.64 -10.16
CA ILE A 347 -9.02 -7.64 -10.03
C ILE A 347 -9.27 -7.01 -11.39
N ALA A 348 -10.51 -7.06 -11.88
CA ALA A 348 -10.87 -6.42 -13.14
C ALA A 348 -10.84 -4.88 -12.99
N ARG A 349 -10.28 -4.20 -14.00
CA ARG A 349 -10.19 -2.74 -14.05
C ARG A 349 -11.38 -2.18 -14.80
N PRO A 350 -12.11 -1.18 -14.27
CA PRO A 350 -13.18 -0.51 -15.00
C PRO A 350 -12.59 0.38 -16.10
N ARG A 351 -13.41 0.66 -17.12
CA ARG A 351 -13.13 1.74 -18.07
C ARG A 351 -13.89 2.97 -17.65
N LEU A 352 -13.32 4.15 -17.89
CA LEU A 352 -14.06 5.42 -17.81
C LEU A 352 -15.18 5.40 -18.84
N PRO A 353 -16.33 5.98 -18.52
CA PRO A 353 -17.42 6.13 -19.48
C PRO A 353 -16.99 7.02 -20.65
N ASP A 354 -17.61 6.81 -21.80
CA ASP A 354 -17.44 7.68 -22.95
C ASP A 354 -18.07 9.06 -22.66
N GLY A 355 -17.42 10.12 -23.07
CA GLY A 355 -17.81 11.50 -22.76
C GLY A 355 -16.77 12.21 -21.90
N ASP A 356 -16.97 13.48 -21.61
CA ASP A 356 -16.09 14.33 -20.79
C ASP A 356 -14.61 14.25 -21.21
N GLY A 357 -14.37 14.30 -22.52
CA GLY A 357 -13.04 14.20 -23.11
C GLY A 357 -12.49 12.77 -23.22
N VAL A 358 -13.26 11.72 -22.92
CA VAL A 358 -12.87 10.32 -23.08
C VAL A 358 -13.57 9.70 -24.30
N ARG A 359 -12.80 9.10 -25.20
CA ARG A 359 -13.33 8.41 -26.38
C ARG A 359 -13.43 6.91 -26.16
N ALA A 360 -14.40 6.27 -26.82
CA ALA A 360 -14.63 4.83 -26.76
C ALA A 360 -13.40 3.99 -27.15
N ASP A 361 -12.58 4.49 -28.10
CA ASP A 361 -11.38 3.86 -28.60
C ASP A 361 -10.11 4.20 -27.80
N SER A 362 -10.20 5.02 -26.74
CA SER A 362 -9.06 5.42 -25.93
C SER A 362 -8.42 4.22 -25.22
N ARG A 363 -7.08 4.24 -25.13
CA ARG A 363 -6.35 3.31 -24.24
C ARG A 363 -6.34 3.92 -22.83
N GLN A 364 -6.83 3.16 -21.86
CA GLN A 364 -6.92 3.61 -20.49
C GLN A 364 -6.09 2.73 -19.56
N VAL A 365 -5.37 3.34 -18.63
CA VAL A 365 -4.57 2.65 -17.61
C VAL A 365 -4.94 3.21 -16.24
N LEU A 366 -5.64 2.40 -15.45
CA LEU A 366 -5.89 2.69 -14.03
C LEU A 366 -4.60 2.43 -13.24
N ARG A 367 -4.23 3.38 -12.39
CA ARG A 367 -3.16 3.25 -11.40
C ARG A 367 -3.67 3.73 -10.05
N LEU A 368 -3.57 2.87 -9.05
CA LEU A 368 -3.98 3.18 -7.69
C LEU A 368 -2.76 3.45 -6.82
N SER A 369 -2.73 4.62 -6.21
CA SER A 369 -1.64 5.04 -5.31
C SER A 369 -1.83 4.54 -3.89
N ALA A 370 -3.08 4.44 -3.43
CA ALA A 370 -3.41 3.96 -2.09
C ALA A 370 -4.73 3.19 -2.08
N ARG A 371 -4.88 2.30 -1.10
CA ARG A 371 -6.08 1.48 -0.87
C ARG A 371 -6.28 1.31 0.62
N GLU A 372 -7.52 1.48 1.09
CA GLU A 372 -7.84 1.35 2.50
C GLU A 372 -9.19 0.66 2.72
N PRO A 373 -9.26 -0.32 3.64
CA PRO A 373 -10.53 -0.93 4.03
C PRO A 373 -11.44 0.06 4.74
N VAL A 374 -12.74 0.01 4.44
CA VAL A 374 -13.75 0.77 5.16
C VAL A 374 -14.17 -0.01 6.42
N PRO A 375 -13.88 0.48 7.62
CA PRO A 375 -14.13 -0.25 8.86
C PRO A 375 -15.58 -0.74 8.99
N GLY A 376 -15.76 -2.00 9.39
CA GLY A 376 -17.08 -2.59 9.65
C GLY A 376 -17.93 -2.92 8.41
N THR A 377 -17.48 -2.62 7.18
CA THR A 377 -18.30 -2.80 5.97
C THR A 377 -17.84 -3.93 5.05
N GLY A 378 -16.58 -4.27 5.09
CA GLY A 378 -15.96 -5.16 4.12
C GLY A 378 -15.69 -4.54 2.75
N GLN A 379 -15.98 -3.26 2.56
CA GLN A 379 -15.57 -2.48 1.40
C GLN A 379 -14.08 -2.11 1.48
N VAL A 380 -13.48 -1.89 0.32
CA VAL A 380 -12.16 -1.25 0.18
C VAL A 380 -12.32 -0.10 -0.79
N LEU A 381 -11.78 1.05 -0.42
CA LEU A 381 -11.62 2.19 -1.32
C LEU A 381 -10.20 2.22 -1.86
N GLY A 382 -10.06 2.61 -3.11
CA GLY A 382 -8.78 2.90 -3.76
C GLY A 382 -8.80 4.29 -4.36
N VAL A 383 -7.66 4.94 -4.36
CA VAL A 383 -7.49 6.26 -4.98
C VAL A 383 -6.28 6.27 -5.90
N GLY A 384 -6.34 7.10 -6.93
CA GLY A 384 -5.26 7.19 -7.88
C GLY A 384 -5.64 7.99 -9.12
N SER A 385 -5.27 7.48 -10.29
CA SER A 385 -5.58 8.12 -11.55
C SER A 385 -5.85 7.13 -12.68
N VAL A 386 -6.55 7.59 -13.71
CA VAL A 386 -6.64 6.93 -14.99
C VAL A 386 -5.92 7.76 -16.03
N GLN A 387 -4.89 7.18 -16.62
CA GLN A 387 -4.22 7.74 -17.79
C GLN A 387 -5.01 7.38 -19.03
N VAL A 388 -5.44 8.39 -19.78
CA VAL A 388 -6.21 8.26 -21.03
C VAL A 388 -5.34 8.68 -22.20
N ASN A 389 -5.06 7.75 -23.12
CA ASN A 389 -4.29 8.00 -24.33
C ASN A 389 -5.21 7.87 -25.55
N GLN A 390 -5.35 8.96 -26.31
CA GLN A 390 -6.26 9.01 -27.45
C GLN A 390 -5.77 10.04 -28.49
N GLY A 391 -5.68 9.62 -29.75
CA GLY A 391 -5.32 10.52 -30.87
C GLY A 391 -3.94 11.18 -30.78
N GLY A 392 -3.03 10.63 -29.96
CA GLY A 392 -1.72 11.23 -29.68
C GLY A 392 -1.67 12.10 -28.42
N ASP A 393 -2.84 12.45 -27.86
CA ASP A 393 -2.93 13.21 -26.62
C ASP A 393 -3.00 12.28 -25.40
N GLN A 394 -2.40 12.71 -24.31
CA GLN A 394 -2.44 12.02 -23.03
C GLN A 394 -3.05 12.94 -21.98
N THR A 395 -4.09 12.47 -21.31
CA THR A 395 -4.70 13.15 -20.16
C THR A 395 -4.74 12.23 -18.97
N THR A 396 -4.82 12.81 -17.77
CA THR A 396 -4.87 12.06 -16.51
C THR A 396 -6.05 12.55 -15.68
N LYS A 397 -6.93 11.64 -15.30
CA LYS A 397 -8.11 11.92 -14.46
C LYS A 397 -7.91 11.31 -13.08
N ALA A 398 -8.05 12.10 -12.03
CA ALA A 398 -8.03 11.58 -10.67
C ALA A 398 -9.30 10.77 -10.39
N VAL A 399 -9.17 9.65 -9.67
CA VAL A 399 -10.29 8.75 -9.42
C VAL A 399 -10.31 8.20 -8.00
N VAL A 400 -11.53 7.99 -7.50
CA VAL A 400 -11.81 7.13 -6.36
C VAL A 400 -12.55 5.90 -6.86
N VAL A 401 -12.14 4.73 -6.41
CA VAL A 401 -12.76 3.45 -6.78
C VAL A 401 -13.14 2.65 -5.53
N SER A 402 -14.15 1.82 -5.66
CA SER A 402 -14.54 0.83 -4.66
C SER A 402 -14.40 -0.59 -5.20
N LEU A 403 -13.98 -1.52 -4.33
CA LEU A 403 -13.82 -2.92 -4.69
C LEU A 403 -15.19 -3.62 -4.65
N LYS A 404 -15.55 -4.28 -5.74
CA LYS A 404 -16.71 -5.20 -5.86
C LYS A 404 -16.19 -6.64 -5.83
N ARG A 405 -16.85 -7.49 -5.03
CA ARG A 405 -16.54 -8.90 -4.85
C ARG A 405 -17.69 -9.77 -5.34
#